data_91b8c30e58e98e774dd4d098de74f66c
#
_entry.id   91b8c30e58e98e774dd4d098de74f66c
#
_cell.length_a   1.000
_cell.length_b   1.000
_cell.length_c   1.000
_cell.angle_alpha   90.00
_cell.angle_beta   90.00
_cell.angle_gamma   90.00
#
_symmetry.space_group_name_H-M   'P 1'
#
loop_
_entity.id
_entity.type
_entity.pdbx_description
1 polymer ?
#
loop_
_entity_poly.entity_id
_entity_poly.type
_entity_poly.pdbx_seq_one_letter_code
_entity_poly.pdbx_strand_id
1 'polypeptide(L)'
;MKHKYVNLRIMAYRPCVYDLSDGKVYHKGAELDMRAFDLVYIGSTLLICFIYFYAYPRSEHKYLFSIIFSVLFQAFAIISDVTYKGEFTELPVTLQLLRQSLPDIKKGFATSCLVAVVSAVYLAAALLVFVRSANFLAIMFANVAVMALYVLFHSLKFHKLPGIIRMIKESAPAADIYWQ
;
A
#
# COMPACT_ATOMS: atom_id res chain seq x y z
N MET A 1 -3.10 -16.50 -8.00
CA MET A 1 -1.94 -16.77 -7.10
C MET A 1 -2.00 -15.78 -5.94
N LYS A 2 -2.00 -16.25 -4.68
CA LYS A 2 -1.93 -15.36 -3.52
C LYS A 2 -0.54 -14.72 -3.51
N HIS A 3 -0.44 -13.42 -3.68
CA HIS A 3 0.83 -12.70 -3.64
C HIS A 3 1.51 -12.91 -2.28
N LYS A 4 2.64 -13.59 -2.32
CA LYS A 4 3.45 -13.89 -1.12
C LYS A 4 4.52 -12.83 -0.86
N TYR A 5 4.58 -11.80 -1.69
CA TYR A 5 5.59 -10.76 -1.65
C TYR A 5 5.38 -9.74 -0.53
N VAL A 6 6.46 -9.37 0.12
CA VAL A 6 6.51 -8.32 1.15
C VAL A 6 7.49 -7.25 0.69
N ASN A 7 7.07 -6.00 0.71
CA ASN A 7 7.91 -4.89 0.27
C ASN A 7 9.05 -4.66 1.27
N LEU A 8 10.30 -4.65 0.79
CA LEU A 8 11.48 -4.34 1.57
C LEU A 8 12.06 -2.99 1.15
N ARG A 9 12.58 -2.24 2.13
CA ARG A 9 13.43 -1.08 1.89
C ARG A 9 14.90 -1.48 2.03
N ILE A 10 15.54 -1.78 0.89
CA ILE A 10 16.98 -2.01 0.82
C ILE A 10 17.56 -0.83 0.04
N MET A 11 18.48 -0.06 0.65
CA MET A 11 18.99 1.19 0.03
C MET A 11 19.62 0.99 -1.35
N ALA A 12 20.31 -0.12 -1.56
CA ALA A 12 21.00 -0.42 -2.82
C ALA A 12 20.05 -0.81 -3.97
N TYR A 13 18.84 -1.30 -3.66
CA TYR A 13 17.90 -1.84 -4.65
C TYR A 13 16.50 -1.33 -4.37
N ARG A 14 16.00 -0.41 -5.19
CA ARG A 14 14.65 0.14 -5.07
C ARG A 14 13.89 -0.03 -6.37
N PRO A 15 12.64 -0.43 -6.35
CA PRO A 15 11.88 -1.11 -5.28
C PRO A 15 12.19 -2.61 -5.23
N CYS A 16 12.32 -3.19 -4.05
CA CYS A 16 12.52 -4.62 -3.89
C CYS A 16 11.46 -5.27 -3.01
N VAL A 17 11.18 -6.54 -3.29
CA VAL A 17 10.20 -7.33 -2.57
C VAL A 17 10.82 -8.66 -2.14
N TYR A 18 10.42 -9.14 -0.97
CA TYR A 18 10.81 -10.45 -0.44
C TYR A 18 9.68 -11.44 -0.69
N ASP A 19 9.96 -12.56 -1.33
CA ASP A 19 9.00 -13.65 -1.49
C ASP A 19 9.07 -14.57 -0.27
N LEU A 20 7.94 -14.71 0.41
CA LEU A 20 7.81 -15.57 1.58
C LEU A 20 7.79 -17.07 1.23
N SER A 21 7.70 -17.44 -0.05
CA SER A 21 7.60 -18.84 -0.48
C SER A 21 8.94 -19.47 -0.76
N ASP A 22 9.88 -18.72 -1.33
CA ASP A 22 11.21 -19.21 -1.72
C ASP A 22 12.34 -18.54 -0.95
N GLY A 23 12.02 -17.51 -0.16
CA GLY A 23 13.00 -16.77 0.64
C GLY A 23 13.89 -15.84 -0.17
N LYS A 24 13.56 -15.56 -1.43
CA LYS A 24 14.36 -14.75 -2.33
C LYS A 24 13.91 -13.30 -2.38
N VAL A 25 14.81 -12.43 -2.82
CA VAL A 25 14.54 -11.01 -3.04
C VAL A 25 14.44 -10.74 -4.54
N TYR A 26 13.41 -10.00 -4.93
CA TYR A 26 13.16 -9.64 -6.31
C TYR A 26 13.15 -8.12 -6.48
N HIS A 27 13.66 -7.67 -7.59
CA HIS A 27 13.42 -6.30 -8.07
C HIS A 27 12.04 -6.27 -8.74
N LYS A 28 11.21 -5.32 -8.31
CA LYS A 28 9.95 -5.05 -8.99
C LYS A 28 10.25 -4.09 -10.13
N GLY A 29 10.40 -4.62 -11.34
CA GLY A 29 10.64 -3.82 -12.54
C GLY A 29 9.49 -2.85 -12.80
N ALA A 30 9.84 -1.63 -13.22
CA ALA A 30 8.89 -0.56 -13.52
C ALA A 30 8.51 -0.58 -15.03
N GLU A 31 8.34 -1.74 -15.62
CA GLU A 31 8.17 -1.86 -17.09
C GLU A 31 6.75 -1.70 -17.60
N LEU A 32 5.77 -1.44 -16.77
CA LEU A 32 4.51 -0.95 -17.31
C LEU A 32 4.61 0.56 -17.44
N ASP A 33 4.03 1.07 -18.50
CA ASP A 33 3.86 2.50 -18.75
C ASP A 33 3.04 3.12 -17.59
N MET A 34 3.71 3.16 -16.41
CA MET A 34 3.17 3.69 -15.15
C MET A 34 2.53 5.05 -15.38
N ARG A 35 3.07 5.83 -16.34
CA ARG A 35 2.57 7.18 -16.62
C ARG A 35 1.18 7.16 -17.24
N ALA A 36 0.92 6.26 -18.18
CA ALA A 36 -0.41 6.16 -18.79
C ALA A 36 -1.44 5.63 -17.77
N PHE A 37 -1.05 4.62 -16.98
CA PHE A 37 -1.90 4.06 -15.93
C PHE A 37 -2.17 5.08 -14.82
N ASP A 38 -1.15 5.78 -14.33
CA ASP A 38 -1.28 6.81 -13.31
C ASP A 38 -2.16 7.96 -13.81
N LEU A 39 -2.02 8.39 -15.07
CA LEU A 39 -2.86 9.41 -15.67
C LEU A 39 -4.32 8.98 -15.77
N VAL A 40 -4.60 7.75 -16.20
CA VAL A 40 -5.96 7.21 -16.25
C VAL A 40 -6.54 7.10 -14.84
N TYR A 41 -5.76 6.61 -13.87
CA TYR A 41 -6.18 6.51 -12.48
C TYR A 41 -6.47 7.88 -11.87
N ILE A 42 -5.56 8.83 -11.99
CA ILE A 42 -5.72 10.20 -11.48
C ILE A 42 -6.91 10.88 -12.19
N GLY A 43 -6.98 10.78 -13.51
CA GLY A 43 -8.05 11.37 -14.31
C GLY A 43 -9.43 10.82 -13.94
N SER A 44 -9.56 9.51 -13.80
CA SER A 44 -10.81 8.85 -13.38
C SER A 44 -11.20 9.24 -11.95
N THR A 45 -10.24 9.27 -11.04
CA THR A 45 -10.46 9.70 -9.65
C THR A 45 -10.93 11.14 -9.58
N LEU A 46 -10.28 12.04 -10.31
CA LEU A 46 -10.68 13.45 -10.38
C LEU A 46 -12.07 13.61 -10.99
N LEU A 47 -12.40 12.86 -12.04
CA LEU A 47 -13.72 12.88 -12.67
C LEU A 47 -14.80 12.42 -11.69
N ILE A 48 -14.60 11.32 -10.99
CA ILE A 48 -15.53 10.80 -9.97
C ILE A 48 -15.71 11.83 -8.85
N CYS A 49 -14.62 12.42 -8.36
CA CYS A 49 -14.66 13.47 -7.36
C CYS A 49 -15.42 14.70 -7.85
N PHE A 50 -15.23 15.11 -9.10
CA PHE A 50 -15.92 16.27 -9.70
C PHE A 50 -17.42 16.01 -9.84
N ILE A 51 -17.82 14.84 -10.39
CA ILE A 51 -19.22 14.45 -10.51
C ILE A 51 -19.89 14.43 -9.13
N TYR A 52 -19.22 13.85 -8.14
CA TYR A 52 -19.73 13.79 -6.79
C TYR A 52 -19.84 15.17 -6.15
N PHE A 53 -18.83 16.03 -6.30
CA PHE A 53 -18.84 17.39 -5.79
C PHE A 53 -20.00 18.21 -6.37
N TYR A 54 -20.31 18.02 -7.65
CA TYR A 54 -21.41 18.70 -8.31
C TYR A 54 -22.79 18.18 -7.90
N ALA A 55 -22.94 16.86 -7.77
CA ALA A 55 -24.21 16.21 -7.49
C ALA A 55 -24.57 16.21 -6.00
N TYR A 56 -23.57 16.13 -5.12
CA TYR A 56 -23.76 16.00 -3.67
C TYR A 56 -24.58 17.11 -3.02
N PRO A 57 -24.33 18.41 -3.29
CA PRO A 57 -25.14 19.49 -2.68
C PRO A 57 -26.62 19.45 -3.07
N ARG A 58 -26.91 18.86 -4.23
CA ARG A 58 -28.28 18.79 -4.81
C ARG A 58 -29.04 17.54 -4.39
N SER A 59 -28.34 16.57 -3.77
CA SER A 59 -28.95 15.32 -3.36
C SER A 59 -29.67 15.46 -2.03
N GLU A 60 -30.91 15.01 -1.95
CA GLU A 60 -31.66 14.86 -0.70
C GLU A 60 -31.13 13.67 0.12
N HIS A 61 -30.55 12.66 -0.54
CA HIS A 61 -30.07 11.42 0.06
C HIS A 61 -28.53 11.40 0.23
N LYS A 62 -27.97 12.40 0.92
CA LYS A 62 -26.52 12.60 1.05
C LYS A 62 -25.76 11.36 1.57
N TYR A 63 -26.31 10.66 2.55
CA TYR A 63 -25.68 9.46 3.09
C TYR A 63 -25.63 8.30 2.09
N LEU A 64 -26.74 8.03 1.40
CA LEU A 64 -26.78 6.99 0.36
C LEU A 64 -25.80 7.30 -0.78
N PHE A 65 -25.78 8.55 -1.22
CA PHE A 65 -24.87 9.02 -2.25
C PHE A 65 -23.39 8.83 -1.84
N SER A 66 -23.07 9.12 -0.56
CA SER A 66 -21.73 8.95 -0.01
C SER A 66 -21.32 7.48 0.07
N ILE A 67 -22.24 6.58 0.40
CA ILE A 67 -21.97 5.13 0.39
C ILE A 67 -21.64 4.66 -1.02
N ILE A 68 -22.47 5.02 -2.01
CA ILE A 68 -22.26 4.65 -3.41
C ILE A 68 -20.90 5.16 -3.89
N PHE A 69 -20.60 6.45 -3.62
CA PHE A 69 -19.30 7.04 -3.95
C PHE A 69 -18.14 6.27 -3.34
N SER A 70 -18.21 5.96 -2.03
CA SER A 70 -17.16 5.25 -1.32
C SER A 70 -16.93 3.85 -1.89
N VAL A 71 -18.00 3.12 -2.21
CA VAL A 71 -17.91 1.79 -2.84
C VAL A 71 -17.23 1.88 -4.19
N LEU A 72 -17.63 2.83 -5.05
CA LEU A 72 -17.03 3.02 -6.38
C LEU A 72 -15.56 3.42 -6.27
N PHE A 73 -15.23 4.34 -5.37
CA PHE A 73 -13.85 4.80 -5.15
C PHE A 73 -12.94 3.65 -4.70
N GLN A 74 -13.38 2.86 -3.71
CA GLN A 74 -12.61 1.73 -3.21
C GLN A 74 -12.50 0.59 -4.24
N ALA A 75 -13.59 0.29 -4.95
CA ALA A 75 -13.58 -0.74 -5.99
C ALA A 75 -12.57 -0.40 -7.09
N PHE A 76 -12.56 0.85 -7.54
CA PHE A 76 -11.62 1.31 -8.55
C PHE A 76 -10.15 1.20 -8.09
N ALA A 77 -9.89 1.55 -6.83
CA ALA A 77 -8.58 1.44 -6.23
C ALA A 77 -8.09 -0.02 -6.12
N ILE A 78 -8.98 -0.94 -5.72
CA ILE A 78 -8.67 -2.37 -5.62
C ILE A 78 -8.43 -2.97 -7.00
N ILE A 79 -9.25 -2.63 -8.00
CA ILE A 79 -9.09 -3.10 -9.38
C ILE A 79 -7.72 -2.66 -9.92
N SER A 80 -7.32 -1.42 -9.67
CA SER A 80 -6.02 -0.93 -10.14
C SER A 80 -4.84 -1.65 -9.48
N ASP A 81 -4.92 -1.99 -8.18
CA ASP A 81 -3.86 -2.76 -7.49
C ASP A 81 -3.78 -4.21 -8.00
N VAL A 82 -4.93 -4.84 -8.30
CA VAL A 82 -4.99 -6.23 -8.79
C VAL A 82 -4.52 -6.35 -10.24
N THR A 83 -4.78 -5.34 -11.07
CA THR A 83 -4.38 -5.34 -12.49
C THR A 83 -2.89 -5.09 -12.68
N TYR A 84 -2.22 -4.54 -11.69
CA TYR A 84 -0.79 -4.28 -11.76
C TYR A 84 0.03 -5.57 -11.62
N LYS A 85 0.41 -6.15 -12.74
CA LYS A 85 1.34 -7.29 -12.82
C LYS A 85 2.73 -6.72 -13.20
N GLY A 86 3.55 -6.40 -12.21
CA GLY A 86 4.95 -6.06 -12.46
C GLY A 86 5.78 -7.31 -12.78
N GLU A 87 6.78 -7.17 -13.62
CA GLU A 87 7.80 -8.20 -13.79
C GLU A 87 8.73 -8.21 -12.58
N PHE A 88 9.04 -9.42 -12.10
CA PHE A 88 9.93 -9.63 -10.98
C PHE A 88 11.24 -10.24 -11.47
N THR A 89 12.33 -9.51 -11.28
CA THR A 89 13.68 -10.00 -11.59
C THR A 89 14.37 -10.40 -10.29
N GLU A 90 14.86 -11.62 -10.19
CA GLU A 90 15.59 -12.08 -9.00
C GLU A 90 16.85 -11.25 -8.79
N LEU A 91 17.06 -10.82 -7.55
CA LEU A 91 18.24 -10.09 -7.13
C LEU A 91 19.19 -11.01 -6.37
N PRO A 92 20.48 -11.03 -6.70
CA PRO A 92 21.48 -11.77 -5.94
C PRO A 92 21.78 -11.05 -4.62
N VAL A 93 20.84 -11.09 -3.69
CA VAL A 93 20.96 -10.43 -2.39
C VAL A 93 21.51 -11.43 -1.38
N THR A 94 22.71 -11.16 -0.86
CA THR A 94 23.31 -11.98 0.19
C THR A 94 22.69 -11.70 1.56
N LEU A 95 22.74 -12.69 2.46
CA LEU A 95 22.29 -12.50 3.84
C LEU A 95 23.04 -11.36 4.55
N GLN A 96 24.31 -11.14 4.20
CA GLN A 96 25.11 -10.04 4.71
C GLN A 96 24.52 -8.68 4.31
N LEU A 97 24.10 -8.51 3.06
CA LEU A 97 23.47 -7.28 2.59
C LEU A 97 22.12 -7.03 3.26
N LEU A 98 21.31 -8.09 3.46
CA LEU A 98 20.06 -8.01 4.23
C LEU A 98 20.31 -7.56 5.66
N ARG A 99 21.36 -8.07 6.31
CA ARG A 99 21.75 -7.64 7.67
C ARG A 99 22.20 -6.18 7.70
N GLN A 100 23.00 -5.75 6.74
CA GLN A 100 23.41 -4.35 6.64
C GLN A 100 22.21 -3.42 6.43
N SER A 101 21.19 -3.89 5.70
CA SER A 101 19.96 -3.13 5.44
C SER A 101 18.92 -3.21 6.58
N LEU A 102 19.20 -3.97 7.63
CA LEU A 102 18.25 -4.20 8.74
C LEU A 102 17.81 -2.91 9.45
N PRO A 103 18.67 -1.89 9.67
CA PRO A 103 18.23 -0.60 10.19
C PRO A 103 17.19 0.08 9.31
N ASP A 104 17.36 0.05 7.98
CA ASP A 104 16.45 0.68 7.03
C ASP A 104 15.11 -0.07 6.98
N ILE A 105 15.14 -1.40 7.02
CA ILE A 105 13.93 -2.23 7.09
C ILE A 105 13.15 -1.92 8.36
N LYS A 106 13.82 -1.80 9.51
CA LYS A 106 13.18 -1.43 10.79
C LYS A 106 12.59 -0.02 10.74
N LYS A 107 13.34 0.95 10.19
CA LYS A 107 12.84 2.31 9.99
C LYS A 107 11.62 2.33 9.07
N GLY A 108 11.64 1.56 7.99
CA GLY A 108 10.49 1.38 7.11
C GLY A 108 9.27 0.82 7.83
N PHE A 109 9.48 -0.20 8.69
CA PHE A 109 8.41 -0.77 9.52
C PHE A 109 7.84 0.26 10.51
N ALA A 110 8.69 0.96 11.26
CA ALA A 110 8.25 1.99 12.21
C ALA A 110 7.46 3.11 11.52
N THR A 111 7.93 3.57 10.35
CA THR A 111 7.21 4.56 9.54
C THR A 111 5.84 4.01 9.10
N SER A 112 5.76 2.76 8.67
CA SER A 112 4.49 2.14 8.26
C SER A 112 3.51 2.01 9.43
N CYS A 113 4.00 1.66 10.62
CA CYS A 113 3.18 1.66 11.84
C CYS A 113 2.65 3.06 12.17
N LEU A 114 3.50 4.08 12.10
CA LEU A 114 3.08 5.46 12.34
C LEU A 114 2.00 5.89 11.34
N VAL A 115 2.20 5.63 10.05
CA VAL A 115 1.21 5.95 9.01
C VAL A 115 -0.10 5.20 9.25
N ALA A 116 -0.05 3.93 9.66
CA ALA A 116 -1.25 3.16 9.98
C ALA A 116 -2.04 3.76 11.14
N VAL A 117 -1.37 4.14 12.23
CA VAL A 117 -2.01 4.78 13.40
C VAL A 117 -2.61 6.12 13.01
N VAL A 118 -1.85 6.97 12.32
CA VAL A 118 -2.34 8.28 11.87
C VAL A 118 -3.54 8.12 10.95
N SER A 119 -3.49 7.19 9.98
CA SER A 119 -4.61 6.94 9.08
C SER A 119 -5.86 6.43 9.82
N ALA A 120 -5.70 5.57 10.83
CA ALA A 120 -6.81 5.07 11.62
C ALA A 120 -7.47 6.18 12.45
N VAL A 121 -6.68 7.03 13.11
CA VAL A 121 -7.18 8.19 13.87
C VAL A 121 -7.90 9.16 12.93
N TYR A 122 -7.30 9.42 11.78
CA TYR A 122 -7.85 10.32 10.77
C TYR A 122 -9.18 9.79 10.21
N LEU A 123 -9.26 8.49 9.94
CA LEU A 123 -10.50 7.82 9.51
C LEU A 123 -11.61 7.98 10.56
N ALA A 124 -11.30 7.72 11.83
CA ALA A 124 -12.27 7.85 12.91
C ALA A 124 -12.78 9.31 13.03
N ALA A 125 -11.88 10.28 13.00
CA ALA A 125 -12.24 11.71 13.05
C ALA A 125 -13.10 12.11 11.84
N ALA A 126 -12.72 11.71 10.62
CA ALA A 126 -13.45 12.02 9.40
C ALA A 126 -14.87 11.42 9.42
N LEU A 127 -15.02 10.16 9.88
CA LEU A 127 -16.32 9.52 10.02
C LEU A 127 -17.21 10.24 11.06
N LEU A 128 -16.66 10.65 12.20
CA LEU A 128 -17.39 11.42 13.22
C LEU A 128 -17.90 12.75 12.66
N VAL A 129 -17.07 13.47 11.92
CA VAL A 129 -17.48 14.72 11.25
C VAL A 129 -18.56 14.46 10.21
N PHE A 130 -18.39 13.39 9.39
CA PHE A 130 -19.36 13.02 8.38
C PHE A 130 -20.74 12.69 8.96
N VAL A 131 -20.79 11.87 10.01
CA VAL A 131 -22.05 11.47 10.67
C VAL A 131 -22.78 12.69 11.25
N ARG A 132 -22.04 13.67 11.79
CA ARG A 132 -22.64 14.87 12.40
C ARG A 132 -23.10 15.92 11.40
N SER A 133 -22.37 16.12 10.32
CA SER A 133 -22.57 17.25 9.41
C SER A 133 -22.88 16.87 7.98
N ALA A 134 -22.86 15.57 7.64
CA ALA A 134 -22.92 15.09 6.26
C ALA A 134 -21.96 15.87 5.33
N ASN A 135 -20.75 16.18 5.82
CA ASN A 135 -19.80 16.99 5.08
C ASN A 135 -19.10 16.16 4.01
N PHE A 136 -19.13 16.63 2.77
CA PHE A 136 -18.49 15.98 1.63
C PHE A 136 -16.99 15.77 1.82
N LEU A 137 -16.26 16.77 2.30
CA LEU A 137 -14.81 16.65 2.50
C LEU A 137 -14.47 15.57 3.54
N ALA A 138 -15.31 15.41 4.55
CA ALA A 138 -15.09 14.38 5.56
C ALA A 138 -15.13 12.96 4.95
N ILE A 139 -16.09 12.68 4.06
CA ILE A 139 -16.15 11.35 3.41
C ILE A 139 -15.01 11.14 2.40
N MET A 140 -14.57 12.19 1.70
CA MET A 140 -13.39 12.13 0.85
C MET A 140 -12.14 11.75 1.65
N PHE A 141 -11.91 12.42 2.77
CA PHE A 141 -10.79 12.14 3.65
C PHE A 141 -10.87 10.74 4.27
N ALA A 142 -12.06 10.28 4.64
CA ALA A 142 -12.25 8.91 5.11
C ALA A 142 -11.82 7.89 4.05
N ASN A 143 -12.20 8.09 2.80
CA ASN A 143 -11.80 7.20 1.69
C ASN A 143 -10.28 7.19 1.46
N VAL A 144 -9.61 8.34 1.54
CA VAL A 144 -8.15 8.41 1.45
C VAL A 144 -7.47 7.64 2.59
N ALA A 145 -7.99 7.76 3.81
CA ALA A 145 -7.46 7.02 4.96
C ALA A 145 -7.65 5.49 4.81
N VAL A 146 -8.82 5.05 4.33
CA VAL A 146 -9.07 3.63 4.02
C VAL A 146 -8.10 3.11 2.97
N MET A 147 -7.85 3.90 1.90
CA MET A 147 -6.87 3.56 0.87
C MET A 147 -5.46 3.42 1.42
N ALA A 148 -5.02 4.35 2.28
CA ALA A 148 -3.70 4.28 2.90
C ALA A 148 -3.56 3.00 3.73
N LEU A 149 -4.58 2.63 4.51
CA LEU A 149 -4.61 1.39 5.28
C LEU A 149 -4.61 0.15 4.35
N TYR A 150 -5.41 0.17 3.29
CA TYR A 150 -5.42 -0.92 2.30
C TYR A 150 -4.03 -1.14 1.69
N VAL A 151 -3.36 -0.08 1.23
CA VAL A 151 -2.01 -0.18 0.66
C VAL A 151 -1.03 -0.74 1.68
N LEU A 152 -1.04 -0.27 2.92
CA LEU A 152 -0.16 -0.75 3.98
C LEU A 152 -0.35 -2.25 4.26
N PHE A 153 -1.58 -2.70 4.41
CA PHE A 153 -1.86 -4.07 4.82
C PHE A 153 -1.87 -5.06 3.65
N HIS A 154 -2.41 -4.68 2.51
CA HIS A 154 -2.58 -5.57 1.37
C HIS A 154 -1.40 -5.50 0.40
N SER A 155 -1.01 -4.32 -0.05
CA SER A 155 0.03 -4.17 -1.07
C SER A 155 1.43 -4.25 -0.47
N LEU A 156 1.70 -3.55 0.63
CA LEU A 156 3.02 -3.56 1.28
C LEU A 156 3.20 -4.70 2.28
N LYS A 157 2.11 -5.24 2.82
CA LYS A 157 2.11 -6.33 3.84
C LYS A 157 3.06 -6.06 5.00
N PHE A 158 3.12 -4.82 5.45
CA PHE A 158 4.07 -4.39 6.47
C PHE A 158 3.96 -5.18 7.77
N HIS A 159 2.78 -5.72 8.10
CA HIS A 159 2.54 -6.58 9.26
C HIS A 159 3.36 -7.87 9.26
N LYS A 160 3.92 -8.27 8.11
CA LYS A 160 4.81 -9.43 7.99
C LYS A 160 6.29 -9.10 8.19
N LEU A 161 6.66 -7.82 8.16
CA LEU A 161 8.05 -7.39 8.34
C LEU A 161 8.69 -7.83 9.66
N PRO A 162 8.00 -7.85 10.82
CA PRO A 162 8.59 -8.33 12.06
C PRO A 162 9.11 -9.77 11.97
N GLY A 163 8.37 -10.67 11.29
CA GLY A 163 8.81 -12.04 11.04
C GLY A 163 10.07 -12.11 10.18
N ILE A 164 10.15 -11.31 9.13
CA ILE A 164 11.33 -11.23 8.27
C ILE A 164 12.53 -10.66 9.03
N ILE A 165 12.33 -9.60 9.81
CA ILE A 165 13.39 -9.00 10.65
C ILE A 165 13.94 -10.03 11.64
N ARG A 166 13.05 -10.82 12.25
CA ARG A 166 13.45 -11.89 13.18
C ARG A 166 14.26 -12.96 12.46
N MET A 167 13.78 -13.44 11.33
CA MET A 167 14.48 -14.45 10.52
C MET A 167 15.88 -13.97 10.10
N ILE A 168 16.04 -12.73 9.62
CA ILE A 168 17.35 -12.18 9.24
C ILE A 168 18.32 -12.13 10.43
N LYS A 169 17.80 -11.88 11.65
CA LYS A 169 18.63 -11.84 12.87
C LYS A 169 19.06 -13.24 13.34
N GLU A 170 18.15 -14.21 13.29
CA GLU A 170 18.36 -15.56 13.81
C GLU A 170 19.16 -16.45 12.84
N SER A 171 19.22 -16.12 11.55
CA SER A 171 20.04 -16.82 10.58
C SER A 171 21.52 -16.73 10.98
N ALA A 172 22.18 -17.89 11.19
CA ALA A 172 23.55 -17.97 11.70
C ALA A 172 24.57 -17.22 10.80
N PRO A 173 25.66 -16.69 11.36
CA PRO A 173 26.69 -15.98 10.58
C PRO A 173 27.59 -16.88 9.71
N ALA A 174 27.42 -18.20 9.81
CA ALA A 174 28.32 -19.17 9.18
C ALA A 174 27.54 -19.96 8.12
N ALA A 175 27.65 -19.53 6.94
CA ALA A 175 27.77 -20.17 5.63
C ALA A 175 27.34 -19.12 4.60
N ASP A 176 28.17 -18.90 3.61
CA ASP A 176 27.80 -18.26 2.35
C ASP A 176 26.73 -19.13 1.68
N ILE A 177 25.53 -19.14 2.27
CA ILE A 177 24.36 -19.74 1.66
C ILE A 177 23.95 -18.72 0.61
N TYR A 178 24.53 -18.87 -0.57
CA TYR A 178 23.90 -18.41 -1.78
C TYR A 178 22.51 -19.03 -1.77
N TRP A 179 21.50 -18.19 -1.63
CA TRP A 179 20.15 -18.61 -1.92
C TRP A 179 20.11 -18.91 -3.42
N GLN A 180 20.31 -20.20 -3.76
CA GLN A 180 20.16 -20.70 -5.11
C GLN A 180 18.68 -20.70 -5.54
#